data_c8cd777ff6d4f56cc494bc3ca0ffcba5
#
_entry.id   c8cd777ff6d4f56cc494bc3ca0ffcba5
#
_cell.length_a   1.000
_cell.length_b   1.000
_cell.length_c   1.000
_cell.angle_alpha   90.00
_cell.angle_beta   90.00
_cell.angle_gamma   90.00
#
_symmetry.space_group_name_H-M   'P 1'
#
loop_
_entity.id
_entity.type
_entity.pdbx_description
1 polymer ?
#
loop_
_entity_poly.entity_id
_entity_poly.type
_entity_poly.pdbx_seq_one_letter_code
_entity_poly.pdbx_strand_id
1 'polypeptide(L)'
;DPTNHFPPLLVALDASMTIAGVGGERVVSAEEFFVGVFETTVQEGELLTKITVPAAGKGTGDGMSGVTLGAHGTYIANAAASVVDGTWRIALGCVGAVPVRATSAEKALSGDVDDASARAAAKGVGATVDPPSDVHASAEYRRSLAETSIVRAVLQANERARG
;
A
#
# COMPACT_ATOMS: atom_id res chain seq x y z
N ASP A 1 -11.07 -0.95 6.52
CA ASP A 1 -11.57 0.31 5.92
C ASP A 1 -10.74 0.63 4.68
N PRO A 2 -11.33 0.54 3.47
CA PRO A 2 -10.61 0.75 2.21
C PRO A 2 -10.14 2.20 2.01
N THR A 3 -10.64 3.13 2.79
CA THR A 3 -10.25 4.56 2.72
C THR A 3 -9.13 4.92 3.71
N ASN A 4 -8.67 3.95 4.48
CA ASN A 4 -7.60 4.13 5.46
C ASN A 4 -6.22 3.97 4.81
N HIS A 5 -5.21 4.55 5.41
CA HIS A 5 -3.82 4.44 4.95
C HIS A 5 -3.07 3.23 5.52
N PHE A 6 -3.52 2.65 6.63
CA PHE A 6 -2.87 1.49 7.24
C PHE A 6 -2.87 0.24 6.35
N PRO A 7 -3.97 -0.16 5.69
CA PRO A 7 -3.96 -1.35 4.87
C PRO A 7 -2.86 -1.37 3.80
N PRO A 8 -2.72 -0.38 2.91
CA PRO A 8 -1.65 -0.37 1.93
C PRO A 8 -0.26 -0.23 2.56
N LEU A 9 -0.13 0.49 3.68
CA LEU A 9 1.14 0.61 4.40
C LEU A 9 1.61 -0.77 4.90
N LEU A 10 0.73 -1.53 5.55
CA LEU A 10 1.08 -2.87 6.07
C LEU A 10 1.43 -3.85 4.95
N VAL A 11 0.77 -3.76 3.80
CA VAL A 11 1.10 -4.57 2.61
C VAL A 11 2.46 -4.19 2.04
N ALA A 12 2.76 -2.89 1.92
CA ALA A 12 4.05 -2.43 1.42
C ALA A 12 5.21 -2.80 2.37
N LEU A 13 4.99 -2.77 3.68
CA LEU A 13 5.97 -3.12 4.71
C LEU A 13 6.14 -4.65 4.89
N ASP A 14 5.46 -5.48 4.10
CA ASP A 14 5.49 -6.94 4.25
C ASP A 14 5.10 -7.40 5.67
N ALA A 15 4.13 -6.74 6.27
CA ALA A 15 3.70 -7.03 7.63
C ALA A 15 2.96 -8.37 7.70
N SER A 16 3.00 -8.98 8.88
CA SER A 16 2.22 -10.17 9.21
C SER A 16 1.27 -9.94 10.38
N MET A 17 0.13 -10.62 10.35
CA MET A 17 -0.95 -10.52 11.31
C MET A 17 -1.06 -11.84 12.10
N THR A 18 -0.94 -11.79 13.42
CA THR A 18 -1.22 -12.94 14.29
C THR A 18 -2.68 -12.89 14.73
N ILE A 19 -3.40 -13.93 14.43
CA ILE A 19 -4.82 -14.09 14.75
C ILE A 19 -4.92 -15.25 15.75
N ALA A 20 -5.58 -15.04 16.89
CA ALA A 20 -5.78 -16.03 17.94
C ALA A 20 -7.27 -16.33 18.12
N GLY A 21 -7.59 -17.59 18.32
CA GLY A 21 -8.92 -18.10 18.63
C GLY A 21 -8.88 -19.34 19.50
N VAL A 22 -10.02 -19.98 19.72
CA VAL A 22 -10.13 -21.19 20.55
C VAL A 22 -9.24 -22.34 20.03
N GLY A 23 -9.02 -22.38 18.70
CA GLY A 23 -8.16 -23.41 18.05
C GLY A 23 -6.65 -23.12 18.09
N GLY A 24 -6.23 -22.00 18.69
CA GLY A 24 -4.82 -21.59 18.74
C GLY A 24 -4.54 -20.30 17.97
N GLU A 25 -3.28 -20.12 17.58
CA GLU A 25 -2.83 -18.95 16.82
C GLU A 25 -2.48 -19.34 15.39
N ARG A 26 -2.75 -18.42 14.45
CA ARG A 26 -2.29 -18.48 13.06
C ARG A 26 -1.73 -17.14 12.62
N VAL A 27 -0.79 -17.16 11.68
CA VAL A 27 -0.16 -15.97 11.11
C VAL A 27 -0.51 -15.91 9.63
N VAL A 28 -0.96 -14.73 9.18
CA VAL A 28 -1.24 -14.45 7.78
C VAL A 28 -0.47 -13.22 7.34
N SER A 29 -0.14 -13.11 6.06
CA SER A 29 0.46 -11.88 5.50
C SER A 29 -0.57 -10.73 5.50
N ALA A 30 -0.07 -9.48 5.51
CA ALA A 30 -0.95 -8.33 5.34
C ALA A 30 -1.71 -8.37 4.01
N GLU A 31 -1.12 -8.94 2.96
CA GLU A 31 -1.74 -9.09 1.64
C GLU A 31 -2.94 -10.06 1.66
N GLU A 32 -2.86 -11.13 2.45
CA GLU A 32 -3.93 -12.11 2.62
C GLU A 32 -4.96 -11.71 3.69
N PHE A 33 -4.61 -10.75 4.56
CA PHE A 33 -5.46 -10.37 5.69
C PHE A 33 -6.72 -9.60 5.26
N PHE A 34 -6.62 -8.71 4.27
CA PHE A 34 -7.72 -7.91 3.77
C PHE A 34 -8.44 -8.64 2.63
N VAL A 35 -9.70 -9.03 2.83
CA VAL A 35 -10.44 -9.87 1.88
C VAL A 35 -11.61 -9.16 1.21
N GLY A 36 -12.03 -8.00 1.74
CA GLY A 36 -13.13 -7.21 1.18
C GLY A 36 -13.30 -5.86 1.87
N VAL A 37 -14.32 -5.13 1.46
CA VAL A 37 -14.69 -3.85 2.06
C VAL A 37 -15.16 -4.08 3.48
N PHE A 38 -14.42 -3.55 4.46
CA PHE A 38 -14.61 -3.79 5.90
C PHE A 38 -14.53 -5.27 6.31
N GLU A 39 -13.89 -6.09 5.49
CA GLU A 39 -13.72 -7.52 5.75
C GLU A 39 -12.24 -7.91 5.83
N THR A 40 -11.95 -8.77 6.81
CA THR A 40 -10.65 -9.38 7.00
C THR A 40 -10.78 -10.89 7.13
N THR A 41 -9.65 -11.61 7.15
CA THR A 41 -9.66 -13.07 7.34
C THR A 41 -9.95 -13.50 8.80
N VAL A 42 -10.16 -12.58 9.73
CA VAL A 42 -10.56 -12.85 11.12
C VAL A 42 -11.98 -13.44 11.13
N GLN A 43 -12.15 -14.60 11.76
CA GLN A 43 -13.41 -15.32 11.84
C GLN A 43 -14.10 -15.07 13.19
N GLU A 44 -15.36 -15.51 13.30
CA GLU A 44 -16.09 -15.47 14.56
C GLU A 44 -15.33 -16.22 15.67
N GLY A 45 -15.17 -15.58 16.81
CA GLY A 45 -14.40 -16.12 17.93
C GLY A 45 -12.88 -15.98 17.82
N GLU A 46 -12.38 -15.28 16.78
CA GLU A 46 -10.97 -14.92 16.62
C GLU A 46 -10.72 -13.44 16.91
N LEU A 47 -9.48 -13.12 17.30
CA LEU A 47 -8.99 -11.76 17.52
C LEU A 47 -7.65 -11.56 16.80
N LEU A 48 -7.46 -10.39 16.17
CA LEU A 48 -6.14 -9.93 15.77
C LEU A 48 -5.37 -9.52 17.05
N THR A 49 -4.31 -10.26 17.39
CA THR A 49 -3.56 -10.08 18.64
C THR A 49 -2.23 -9.36 18.43
N LYS A 50 -1.64 -9.45 17.23
CA LYS A 50 -0.35 -8.82 16.95
C LYS A 50 -0.21 -8.48 15.47
N ILE A 51 0.42 -7.33 15.20
CA ILE A 51 0.92 -6.95 13.89
C ILE A 51 2.44 -6.91 13.99
N THR A 52 3.12 -7.67 13.15
CA THR A 52 4.58 -7.69 13.09
C THR A 52 5.02 -7.03 11.79
N VAL A 53 5.87 -6.02 11.90
CA VAL A 53 6.50 -5.34 10.78
C VAL A 53 7.98 -5.70 10.79
N PRO A 54 8.59 -6.07 9.65
CA PRO A 54 10.04 -6.30 9.56
C PRO A 54 10.83 -5.08 10.07
N ALA A 55 11.90 -5.33 10.79
CA ALA A 55 12.74 -4.25 11.30
C ALA A 55 13.43 -3.54 10.14
N ALA A 56 13.44 -2.20 10.18
CA ALA A 56 14.21 -1.40 9.26
C ALA A 56 15.71 -1.63 9.48
N GLY A 57 16.46 -1.83 8.39
CA GLY A 57 17.90 -1.99 8.36
C GLY A 57 18.57 -0.93 7.49
N LYS A 58 19.88 -1.07 7.29
CA LYS A 58 20.60 -0.27 6.31
C LYS A 58 20.02 -0.53 4.92
N GLY A 59 19.87 0.52 4.09
CA GLY A 59 19.28 0.38 2.76
C GLY A 59 17.77 0.19 2.75
N THR A 60 17.10 0.38 3.89
CA THR A 60 15.64 0.36 3.99
C THR A 60 15.09 1.77 3.96
N GLY A 61 14.06 1.98 3.16
CA GLY A 61 13.33 3.25 3.13
C GLY A 61 11.85 3.03 2.85
N ASP A 62 11.02 3.81 3.54
CA ASP A 62 9.57 3.74 3.41
C ASP A 62 9.00 5.11 3.05
N GLY A 63 7.99 5.12 2.21
CA GLY A 63 7.31 6.33 1.79
C GLY A 63 5.81 6.11 1.69
N MET A 64 5.07 7.18 1.96
CA MET A 64 3.62 7.17 1.80
C MET A 64 3.14 8.50 1.26
N SER A 65 2.24 8.45 0.30
CA SER A 65 1.60 9.62 -0.27
C SER A 65 0.14 9.34 -0.59
N GLY A 66 -0.69 10.36 -0.54
CA GLY A 66 -2.10 10.25 -0.90
C GLY A 66 -2.77 11.60 -0.99
N VAL A 67 -3.97 11.60 -1.53
CA VAL A 67 -4.84 12.76 -1.64
C VAL A 67 -6.06 12.56 -0.76
N THR A 68 -6.33 13.53 0.12
CA THR A 68 -7.46 13.52 1.05
C THR A 68 -8.46 14.61 0.73
N LEU A 69 -9.70 14.42 1.18
CA LEU A 69 -10.72 15.46 1.22
C LEU A 69 -10.66 16.19 2.56
N GLY A 70 -10.33 17.48 2.51
CA GLY A 70 -10.25 18.33 3.70
C GLY A 70 -9.09 17.99 4.64
N ALA A 71 -9.02 18.69 5.78
CA ALA A 71 -7.90 18.61 6.70
C ALA A 71 -7.83 17.29 7.51
N HIS A 72 -8.97 16.63 7.71
CA HIS A 72 -9.08 15.36 8.46
C HIS A 72 -9.70 14.26 7.59
N GLY A 73 -9.48 14.37 6.28
CA GLY A 73 -10.31 13.70 5.32
C GLY A 73 -9.94 12.26 5.04
N THR A 74 -10.95 11.59 4.53
CA THR A 74 -10.89 10.31 3.86
C THR A 74 -9.95 10.39 2.66
N TYR A 75 -9.11 9.39 2.48
CA TYR A 75 -8.28 9.31 1.29
C TYR A 75 -9.13 9.05 0.04
N ILE A 76 -8.83 9.78 -1.04
CA ILE A 76 -9.39 9.51 -2.38
C ILE A 76 -8.57 8.42 -3.08
N ALA A 77 -7.25 8.51 -2.98
CA ALA A 77 -6.29 7.51 -3.40
C ALA A 77 -5.01 7.68 -2.57
N ASN A 78 -4.34 6.60 -2.27
CA ASN A 78 -3.03 6.63 -1.60
C ASN A 78 -2.13 5.50 -2.10
N ALA A 79 -0.84 5.64 -1.85
CA ALA A 79 0.17 4.64 -2.11
C ALA A 79 1.17 4.61 -0.96
N ALA A 80 1.60 3.41 -0.59
CA ALA A 80 2.74 3.17 0.26
C ALA A 80 3.83 2.43 -0.54
N ALA A 81 5.08 2.80 -0.33
CA ALA A 81 6.23 2.15 -0.94
C ALA A 81 7.25 1.81 0.14
N SER A 82 7.86 0.65 0.03
CA SER A 82 9.00 0.22 0.83
C SER A 82 10.08 -0.31 -0.09
N VAL A 83 11.33 0.01 0.22
CA VAL A 83 12.50 -0.56 -0.43
C VAL A 83 13.42 -1.15 0.62
N VAL A 84 13.84 -2.39 0.41
CA VAL A 84 14.80 -3.12 1.27
C VAL A 84 15.85 -3.72 0.36
N ASP A 85 17.09 -3.29 0.51
CA ASP A 85 18.22 -3.76 -0.30
C ASP A 85 17.93 -3.76 -1.82
N GLY A 86 17.28 -2.68 -2.30
CA GLY A 86 16.91 -2.50 -3.70
C GLY A 86 15.67 -3.27 -4.16
N THR A 87 15.03 -4.05 -3.28
CA THR A 87 13.77 -4.73 -3.58
C THR A 87 12.59 -3.84 -3.19
N TRP A 88 11.74 -3.54 -4.14
CA TRP A 88 10.58 -2.66 -3.98
C TRP A 88 9.29 -3.42 -3.69
N ARG A 89 8.50 -2.88 -2.77
CA ARG A 89 7.11 -3.25 -2.53
C ARG A 89 6.27 -1.98 -2.55
N ILE A 90 5.21 -1.97 -3.35
CA ILE A 90 4.33 -0.82 -3.54
C ILE A 90 2.89 -1.28 -3.44
N ALA A 91 2.13 -0.68 -2.55
CA ALA A 91 0.71 -0.98 -2.39
C ALA A 91 -0.14 0.29 -2.51
N LEU A 92 -1.28 0.14 -3.16
CA LEU A 92 -2.28 1.18 -3.37
C LEU A 92 -3.47 0.97 -2.45
N GLY A 93 -4.02 2.06 -1.92
CA GLY A 93 -5.28 2.09 -1.18
C GLY A 93 -6.32 2.99 -1.86
N CYS A 94 -7.58 2.80 -1.53
CA CYS A 94 -8.74 3.53 -2.07
C CYS A 94 -8.99 3.33 -3.58
N VAL A 95 -8.38 2.33 -4.18
CA VAL A 95 -8.48 2.03 -5.62
C VAL A 95 -9.07 0.64 -5.90
N GLY A 96 -9.65 0.03 -4.88
CA GLY A 96 -10.31 -1.28 -4.92
C GLY A 96 -10.93 -1.60 -3.57
N ALA A 97 -11.51 -2.79 -3.43
CA ALA A 97 -12.10 -3.26 -2.17
C ALA A 97 -11.04 -3.57 -1.10
N VAL A 98 -9.82 -3.88 -1.52
CA VAL A 98 -8.68 -4.22 -0.68
C VAL A 98 -7.43 -3.47 -1.17
N PRO A 99 -6.33 -3.41 -0.40
CA PRO A 99 -5.06 -2.90 -0.89
C PRO A 99 -4.57 -3.69 -2.11
N VAL A 100 -4.06 -2.99 -3.11
CA VAL A 100 -3.61 -3.61 -4.38
C VAL A 100 -2.11 -3.42 -4.55
N ARG A 101 -1.35 -4.50 -4.76
CA ARG A 101 0.08 -4.44 -5.09
C ARG A 101 0.29 -3.89 -6.51
N ALA A 102 1.16 -2.91 -6.65
CA ALA A 102 1.58 -2.35 -7.93
C ALA A 102 2.81 -3.10 -8.49
N THR A 103 2.66 -4.42 -8.70
CA THR A 103 3.78 -5.32 -9.05
C THR A 103 4.49 -4.96 -10.36
N SER A 104 3.82 -4.32 -11.30
CA SER A 104 4.46 -3.80 -12.52
C SER A 104 5.42 -2.66 -12.22
N ALA A 105 5.03 -1.73 -11.34
CA ALA A 105 5.88 -0.64 -10.90
C ALA A 105 7.08 -1.16 -10.10
N GLU A 106 6.88 -2.11 -9.19
CA GLU A 106 7.94 -2.75 -8.40
C GLU A 106 9.03 -3.35 -9.28
N LYS A 107 8.64 -4.07 -10.33
CA LYS A 107 9.58 -4.71 -11.27
C LYS A 107 10.31 -3.73 -12.17
N ALA A 108 9.75 -2.54 -12.39
CA ALA A 108 10.34 -1.50 -13.22
C ALA A 108 11.38 -0.64 -12.46
N LEU A 109 11.36 -0.68 -11.12
CA LEU A 109 12.28 0.08 -10.28
C LEU A 109 13.54 -0.73 -10.00
N SER A 110 14.71 -0.11 -10.17
CA SER A 110 16.00 -0.70 -9.85
C SER A 110 17.05 0.40 -9.60
N GLY A 111 18.01 0.11 -8.74
CA GLY A 111 19.11 1.03 -8.43
C GLY A 111 18.60 2.35 -7.85
N ASP A 112 19.25 3.43 -8.24
CA ASP A 112 18.92 4.77 -7.79
C ASP A 112 17.71 5.32 -8.56
N VAL A 113 16.68 5.74 -7.83
CA VAL A 113 15.40 6.16 -8.40
C VAL A 113 15.26 7.67 -8.38
N ASP A 114 15.14 8.28 -9.56
CA ASP A 114 14.81 9.70 -9.76
C ASP A 114 13.34 9.90 -10.15
N ASP A 115 12.93 11.16 -10.34
CA ASP A 115 11.54 11.50 -10.73
C ASP A 115 11.15 10.86 -12.08
N ALA A 116 12.08 10.78 -13.02
CA ALA A 116 11.79 10.23 -14.36
C ALA A 116 11.55 8.72 -14.30
N SER A 117 12.40 7.97 -13.60
CA SER A 117 12.25 6.52 -13.41
C SER A 117 11.02 6.17 -12.55
N ALA A 118 10.74 6.95 -11.49
CA ALA A 118 9.53 6.78 -10.70
C ALA A 118 8.25 6.98 -11.52
N ARG A 119 8.21 8.02 -12.38
CA ARG A 119 7.07 8.24 -13.30
C ARG A 119 6.94 7.15 -14.35
N ALA A 120 8.06 6.69 -14.90
CA ALA A 120 8.06 5.60 -15.86
C ALA A 120 7.50 4.29 -15.23
N ALA A 121 7.89 3.98 -13.99
CA ALA A 121 7.41 2.82 -13.26
C ALA A 121 5.92 2.91 -12.91
N ALA A 122 5.42 4.08 -12.52
CA ALA A 122 4.02 4.30 -12.15
C ALA A 122 3.08 4.31 -13.36
N LYS A 123 3.60 4.59 -14.56
CA LYS A 123 2.79 4.74 -15.77
C LYS A 123 2.03 3.46 -16.13
N GLY A 124 0.72 3.62 -16.28
CA GLY A 124 -0.18 2.53 -16.66
C GLY A 124 -0.70 1.69 -15.48
N VAL A 125 -0.18 1.90 -14.25
CA VAL A 125 -0.70 1.20 -13.07
C VAL A 125 -2.17 1.54 -12.84
N GLY A 126 -2.60 2.77 -13.11
CA GLY A 126 -4.00 3.17 -12.98
C GLY A 126 -4.97 2.32 -13.82
N ALA A 127 -4.51 1.75 -14.94
CA ALA A 127 -5.32 0.85 -15.76
C ALA A 127 -5.49 -0.56 -15.15
N THR A 128 -4.69 -0.92 -14.14
CA THR A 128 -4.74 -2.25 -13.50
C THR A 128 -5.63 -2.29 -12.26
N VAL A 129 -6.20 -1.16 -11.84
CA VAL A 129 -7.05 -1.03 -10.65
C VAL A 129 -8.49 -0.68 -11.05
N ASP A 130 -9.42 -1.06 -10.19
CA ASP A 130 -10.85 -0.81 -10.40
C ASP A 130 -11.48 -0.04 -9.23
N PRO A 131 -11.17 1.27 -9.12
CA PRO A 131 -11.72 2.10 -8.07
C PRO A 131 -13.20 2.42 -8.30
N PRO A 132 -13.98 2.62 -7.22
CA PRO A 132 -15.34 3.10 -7.32
C PRO A 132 -15.41 4.56 -7.81
N SER A 133 -16.52 4.91 -8.45
CA SER A 133 -16.95 6.31 -8.59
C SER A 133 -17.97 6.63 -7.51
N ASP A 134 -17.75 7.73 -6.79
CA ASP A 134 -18.65 8.21 -5.73
C ASP A 134 -18.77 9.74 -5.74
N VAL A 135 -19.40 10.30 -4.70
CA VAL A 135 -19.57 11.76 -4.55
C VAL A 135 -18.26 12.51 -4.36
N HIS A 136 -17.16 11.83 -4.07
CA HIS A 136 -15.87 12.41 -3.77
C HIS A 136 -14.94 12.44 -4.98
N ALA A 137 -14.98 11.38 -5.80
CA ALA A 137 -14.11 11.27 -6.96
C ALA A 137 -14.62 10.24 -7.98
N SER A 138 -14.37 10.51 -9.26
CA SER A 138 -14.58 9.52 -10.32
C SER A 138 -13.50 8.43 -10.28
N ALA A 139 -13.83 7.25 -10.82
CA ALA A 139 -12.88 6.16 -10.98
C ALA A 139 -11.65 6.58 -11.82
N GLU A 140 -11.87 7.36 -12.89
CA GLU A 140 -10.78 7.88 -13.73
C GLU A 140 -9.81 8.78 -12.93
N TYR A 141 -10.36 9.68 -12.12
CA TYR A 141 -9.55 10.55 -11.27
C TYR A 141 -8.76 9.75 -10.24
N ARG A 142 -9.37 8.74 -9.60
CA ARG A 142 -8.67 7.84 -8.66
C ARG A 142 -7.53 7.08 -9.32
N ARG A 143 -7.70 6.62 -10.57
CA ARG A 143 -6.64 5.97 -11.35
C ARG A 143 -5.45 6.91 -11.59
N SER A 144 -5.72 8.14 -11.98
CA SER A 144 -4.68 9.17 -12.16
C SER A 144 -3.95 9.51 -10.86
N LEU A 145 -4.69 9.62 -9.75
CA LEU A 145 -4.12 9.87 -8.43
C LEU A 145 -3.27 8.71 -7.93
N ALA A 146 -3.64 7.45 -8.26
CA ALA A 146 -2.86 6.28 -7.90
C ALA A 146 -1.43 6.36 -8.47
N GLU A 147 -1.28 6.67 -9.75
CA GLU A 147 0.03 6.86 -10.39
C GLU A 147 0.83 7.99 -9.74
N THR A 148 0.20 9.13 -9.50
CA THR A 148 0.85 10.27 -8.82
C THR A 148 1.28 9.91 -7.40
N SER A 149 0.46 9.16 -6.66
CA SER A 149 0.77 8.73 -5.30
C SER A 149 1.94 7.75 -5.26
N ILE A 150 2.03 6.84 -6.22
CA ILE A 150 3.19 5.94 -6.39
C ILE A 150 4.47 6.74 -6.54
N VAL A 151 4.51 7.69 -7.47
CA VAL A 151 5.72 8.51 -7.71
C VAL A 151 6.20 9.16 -6.43
N ARG A 152 5.32 9.80 -5.69
CA ARG A 152 5.66 10.49 -4.44
C ARG A 152 6.11 9.54 -3.33
N ALA A 153 5.43 8.41 -3.16
CA ALA A 153 5.79 7.41 -2.15
C ALA A 153 7.15 6.78 -2.46
N VAL A 154 7.40 6.44 -3.72
CA VAL A 154 8.69 5.88 -4.19
C VAL A 154 9.85 6.85 -3.96
N LEU A 155 9.69 8.13 -4.31
CA LEU A 155 10.74 9.12 -4.09
C LEU A 155 11.05 9.32 -2.60
N GLN A 156 10.03 9.35 -1.74
CA GLN A 156 10.24 9.40 -0.28
C GLN A 156 10.97 8.16 0.25
N ALA A 157 10.56 6.97 -0.19
CA ALA A 157 11.22 5.72 0.22
C ALA A 157 12.69 5.69 -0.24
N ASN A 158 12.96 6.07 -1.49
CA ASN A 158 14.32 6.12 -2.02
C ASN A 158 15.23 7.11 -1.27
N GLU A 159 14.71 8.29 -0.93
CA GLU A 159 15.45 9.28 -0.13
C GLU A 159 15.82 8.72 1.25
N ARG A 160 14.89 8.06 1.93
CA ARG A 160 15.11 7.47 3.26
C ARG A 160 16.06 6.27 3.25
N ALA A 161 16.05 5.48 2.17
CA ALA A 161 16.96 4.34 2.03
C ALA A 161 18.42 4.75 1.86
N ARG A 162 18.69 6.01 1.44
CA ARG A 162 20.03 6.57 1.26
C ARG A 162 20.64 7.20 2.52
N GLY A 163 19.83 7.57 3.48
CA GLY A 163 20.24 8.20 4.75
C GLY A 163 20.56 7.17 5.82
#